data_40fc1f3c0b98b308570a05007069f21e
#
_entry.id   40fc1f3c0b98b308570a05007069f21e
#
_cell.length_a   1.000
_cell.length_b   1.000
_cell.length_c   1.000
_cell.angle_alpha   90.00
_cell.angle_beta   90.00
_cell.angle_gamma   90.00
#
_symmetry.space_group_name_H-M   'P 1'
#
loop_
_entity.id
_entity.type
_entity.pdbx_description
1 polymer ?
#
loop_
_entity_poly.entity_id
_entity_poly.type
_entity_poly.pdbx_seq_one_letter_code
_entity_poly.pdbx_strand_id
1 'polypeptide(L)'
;MLHFKNNPSHQETNSIISPKLFDVAYSCIKTWNGYSPSPLHYLNGLAESLGVKQIYYKDESERFGLKSFKALGGAYAVACVLRSYLKKILPNVDIQNRDILSGKYSDLLKEFTVATATDGNHGRSVAWGAQQCGINCFIYM
;
A
#
# COMPACT_ATOMS: atom_id res chain seq x y z
N MET A 1 32.23 -1.86 -17.76
CA MET A 1 31.26 -0.95 -17.10
C MET A 1 30.00 -0.95 -17.97
N LEU A 2 28.92 -1.54 -17.50
CA LEU A 2 27.65 -1.62 -18.26
C LEU A 2 26.88 -0.31 -18.04
N HIS A 3 26.79 0.52 -19.06
CA HIS A 3 25.94 1.71 -19.05
C HIS A 3 24.51 1.31 -19.47
N PHE A 4 23.59 1.26 -18.53
CA PHE A 4 22.18 1.22 -18.86
C PHE A 4 21.70 2.62 -19.23
N LYS A 5 21.50 2.88 -20.53
CA LYS A 5 20.72 4.04 -20.96
C LYS A 5 19.25 3.72 -20.72
N ASN A 6 18.74 4.23 -19.62
CA ASN A 6 17.30 4.26 -19.38
C ASN A 6 16.71 5.31 -20.32
N ASN A 7 16.03 4.90 -21.36
CA ASN A 7 15.27 5.77 -22.24
C ASN A 7 13.79 5.53 -21.94
N PRO A 8 13.23 6.16 -20.89
CA PRO A 8 11.83 5.95 -20.55
C PRO A 8 10.99 6.61 -21.64
N SER A 9 10.25 5.83 -22.40
CA SER A 9 9.12 6.35 -23.15
C SER A 9 8.06 6.77 -22.14
N HIS A 10 8.03 8.05 -21.76
CA HIS A 10 7.08 8.60 -20.78
C HIS A 10 5.60 8.38 -21.15
N GLN A 11 5.30 8.00 -22.40
CA GLN A 11 3.92 7.76 -22.85
C GLN A 11 3.35 6.41 -22.41
N GLU A 12 4.14 5.35 -22.30
CA GLU A 12 3.64 4.03 -21.91
C GLU A 12 3.41 3.89 -20.40
N THR A 13 4.22 4.56 -19.58
CA THR A 13 4.07 4.51 -18.11
C THR A 13 2.82 5.23 -17.63
N ASN A 14 2.39 6.31 -18.29
CA ASN A 14 1.17 7.04 -17.92
C ASN A 14 -0.13 6.27 -18.17
N SER A 15 -0.12 5.23 -18.99
CA SER A 15 -1.28 4.36 -19.22
C SER A 15 -1.44 3.32 -18.10
N ILE A 16 -0.34 2.91 -17.46
CA ILE A 16 -0.31 1.90 -16.39
C ILE A 16 -0.42 2.54 -15.01
N ILE A 17 0.31 3.65 -14.79
CA ILE A 17 0.33 4.37 -13.52
C ILE A 17 -0.24 5.78 -13.74
N SER A 18 -1.55 5.89 -13.66
CA SER A 18 -2.22 7.18 -13.79
C SER A 18 -2.00 8.05 -12.54
N PRO A 19 -1.60 9.33 -12.69
CA PRO A 19 -1.53 10.28 -11.56
C PRO A 19 -2.83 10.33 -10.76
N LYS A 20 -3.98 10.24 -11.41
CA LYS A 20 -5.29 10.21 -10.76
C LYS A 20 -5.47 9.00 -9.83
N LEU A 21 -4.99 7.82 -10.24
CA LEU A 21 -5.05 6.61 -9.39
C LEU A 21 -4.12 6.73 -8.18
N PHE A 22 -2.95 7.34 -8.37
CA PHE A 22 -2.04 7.66 -7.27
C PHE A 22 -2.71 8.60 -6.26
N ASP A 23 -3.32 9.70 -6.71
CA ASP A 23 -3.98 10.67 -5.83
C ASP A 23 -5.12 10.02 -5.03
N VAL A 24 -5.89 9.14 -5.63
CA VAL A 24 -6.95 8.38 -4.96
C VAL A 24 -6.37 7.47 -3.87
N ALA A 25 -5.34 6.70 -4.19
CA ALA A 25 -4.69 5.82 -3.23
C ALA A 25 -4.03 6.61 -2.09
N TYR A 26 -3.27 7.65 -2.43
CA TYR A 26 -2.61 8.52 -1.45
C TYR A 26 -3.60 9.20 -0.52
N SER A 27 -4.68 9.77 -1.08
CA SER A 27 -5.74 10.43 -0.30
C SER A 27 -6.43 9.47 0.68
N CYS A 28 -6.54 8.19 0.34
CA CYS A 28 -7.02 7.16 1.24
C CYS A 28 -5.97 6.82 2.32
N ILE A 29 -4.77 6.45 1.91
CA ILE A 29 -3.74 5.92 2.81
C ILE A 29 -3.31 6.95 3.86
N LYS A 30 -3.23 8.22 3.50
CA LYS A 30 -2.86 9.29 4.44
C LYS A 30 -3.86 9.50 5.60
N THR A 31 -5.07 8.95 5.49
CA THR A 31 -6.08 9.02 6.57
C THR A 31 -6.00 7.84 7.54
N TRP A 32 -5.17 6.85 7.27
CA TRP A 32 -5.07 5.68 8.13
C TRP A 32 -4.39 6.01 9.45
N ASN A 33 -4.87 5.36 10.51
CA ASN A 33 -4.26 5.53 11.82
C ASN A 33 -2.77 5.12 11.79
N GLY A 34 -1.92 5.96 12.37
CA GLY A 34 -0.47 5.77 12.36
C GLY A 34 0.22 6.14 11.05
N TYR A 35 -0.48 6.76 10.08
CA TYR A 35 0.20 7.28 8.89
C TYR A 35 1.09 8.47 9.24
N SER A 36 2.33 8.39 8.77
CA SER A 36 3.26 9.53 8.71
C SER A 36 4.12 9.41 7.45
N PRO A 37 4.56 10.51 6.85
CA PRO A 37 5.59 10.47 5.82
C PRO A 37 6.85 9.81 6.39
N SER A 38 7.34 8.75 5.74
CA SER A 38 8.60 8.10 6.16
C SER A 38 9.81 8.99 5.87
N PRO A 39 10.87 8.91 6.68
CA PRO A 39 12.08 9.72 6.49
C PRO A 39 12.75 9.47 5.13
N LEU A 40 13.38 10.51 4.61
CA LEU A 40 14.29 10.44 3.47
C LEU A 40 15.69 10.86 3.96
N HIS A 41 16.61 9.92 3.98
CA HIS A 41 17.99 10.15 4.41
C HIS A 41 18.89 10.40 3.21
N TYR A 42 19.85 11.31 3.38
CA TYR A 42 20.88 11.63 2.42
C TYR A 42 22.18 10.95 2.85
N LEU A 43 22.64 9.99 2.08
CA LEU A 43 23.83 9.19 2.39
C LEU A 43 25.07 9.79 1.69
N ASN A 44 25.45 11.03 2.08
CA ASN A 44 26.50 11.79 1.43
C ASN A 44 27.86 11.08 1.44
N GLY A 45 28.29 10.54 2.61
CA GLY A 45 29.55 9.83 2.71
C GLY A 45 29.63 8.57 1.84
N LEU A 46 28.51 7.85 1.71
CA LEU A 46 28.42 6.70 0.82
C LEU A 46 28.47 7.14 -0.66
N ALA A 47 27.79 8.22 -1.01
CA ALA A 47 27.82 8.77 -2.35
C ALA A 47 29.24 9.17 -2.76
N GLU A 48 29.97 9.85 -1.88
CA GLU A 48 31.35 10.25 -2.10
C GLU A 48 32.26 9.01 -2.28
N SER A 49 32.18 8.02 -1.39
CA SER A 49 32.97 6.80 -1.47
C SER A 49 32.76 5.99 -2.75
N LEU A 50 31.54 6.06 -3.32
CA LEU A 50 31.17 5.37 -4.55
C LEU A 50 31.33 6.22 -5.82
N GLY A 51 31.73 7.48 -5.69
CA GLY A 51 31.89 8.41 -6.82
C GLY A 51 30.58 8.72 -7.56
N VAL A 52 29.44 8.68 -6.86
CA VAL A 52 28.13 9.05 -7.42
C VAL A 52 27.66 10.38 -6.86
N LYS A 53 26.79 11.08 -7.58
CA LYS A 53 26.38 12.43 -7.21
C LYS A 53 25.63 12.48 -5.88
N GLN A 54 24.66 11.57 -5.69
CA GLN A 54 23.82 11.52 -4.49
C GLN A 54 23.25 10.11 -4.31
N ILE A 55 23.04 9.71 -3.04
CA ILE A 55 22.30 8.49 -2.67
C ILE A 55 21.23 8.90 -1.68
N TYR A 56 19.98 8.51 -1.97
CA TYR A 56 18.83 8.72 -1.11
C TYR A 56 18.34 7.39 -0.56
N TYR A 57 18.06 7.34 0.73
CA TYR A 57 17.48 6.19 1.39
C TYR A 57 16.11 6.56 1.96
N LYS A 58 15.04 5.97 1.41
CA LYS A 58 13.68 6.12 1.91
C LYS A 58 13.45 5.07 2.99
N ASP A 59 13.32 5.52 4.25
CA ASP A 59 13.24 4.63 5.39
C ASP A 59 11.78 4.23 5.69
N GLU A 60 11.44 2.98 5.42
CA GLU A 60 10.13 2.40 5.68
C GLU A 60 10.11 1.46 6.91
N SER A 61 11.16 1.52 7.76
CA SER A 61 11.30 0.65 8.93
C SER A 61 10.18 0.81 9.96
N GLU A 62 9.58 2.00 10.04
CA GLU A 62 8.52 2.30 11.01
C GLU A 62 7.12 2.33 10.38
N ARG A 63 6.98 1.97 9.09
CA ARG A 63 5.70 2.02 8.38
C ARG A 63 4.63 1.16 9.08
N PHE A 64 3.66 1.80 9.74
CA PHE A 64 2.55 1.17 10.48
C PHE A 64 2.99 0.06 11.47
N GLY A 65 4.23 0.12 11.96
CA GLY A 65 4.81 -0.93 12.80
C GLY A 65 5.10 -2.25 12.07
N LEU A 66 4.87 -2.32 10.76
CA LEU A 66 5.10 -3.53 9.95
C LEU A 66 6.50 -3.62 9.37
N LYS A 67 7.30 -2.59 9.53
CA LYS A 67 8.70 -2.51 9.09
C LYS A 67 8.88 -2.75 7.58
N SER A 68 7.88 -2.35 6.78
CA SER A 68 7.89 -2.56 5.34
C SER A 68 6.91 -1.62 4.62
N PHE A 69 7.32 -1.09 3.46
CA PHE A 69 6.45 -0.32 2.58
C PHE A 69 5.25 -1.12 2.03
N LYS A 70 5.28 -2.44 2.10
CA LYS A 70 4.22 -3.31 1.56
C LYS A 70 2.87 -3.11 2.24
N ALA A 71 2.86 -2.56 3.46
CA ALA A 71 1.63 -2.12 4.12
C ALA A 71 0.80 -1.16 3.26
N LEU A 72 1.46 -0.28 2.49
CA LEU A 72 0.78 0.67 1.60
C LEU A 72 -0.02 -0.03 0.51
N GLY A 73 0.52 -1.09 -0.11
CA GLY A 73 -0.14 -1.82 -1.19
C GLY A 73 -1.10 -2.90 -0.70
N GLY A 74 -0.65 -3.78 0.20
CA GLY A 74 -1.42 -4.94 0.66
C GLY A 74 -2.71 -4.55 1.36
N ALA A 75 -2.65 -3.66 2.34
CA ALA A 75 -3.85 -3.20 3.05
C ALA A 75 -4.77 -2.36 2.15
N TYR A 76 -4.22 -1.54 1.25
CA TYR A 76 -5.01 -0.80 0.28
C TYR A 76 -5.76 -1.72 -0.68
N ALA A 77 -5.12 -2.80 -1.14
CA ALA A 77 -5.77 -3.81 -1.98
C ALA A 77 -6.96 -4.48 -1.26
N VAL A 78 -6.80 -4.83 0.03
CA VAL A 78 -7.90 -5.35 0.87
C VAL A 78 -9.06 -4.36 0.88
N ALA A 79 -8.81 -3.09 1.18
CA ALA A 79 -9.84 -2.05 1.20
C ALA A 79 -10.55 -1.90 -0.17
N CYS A 80 -9.81 -1.98 -1.28
CA CYS A 80 -10.39 -1.90 -2.63
C CYS A 80 -11.28 -3.10 -2.96
N VAL A 81 -10.88 -4.31 -2.59
CA VAL A 81 -11.68 -5.54 -2.77
C VAL A 81 -12.98 -5.44 -1.98
N LEU A 82 -12.89 -5.08 -0.71
CA LEU A 82 -14.07 -4.94 0.15
C LEU A 82 -15.00 -3.81 -0.32
N ARG A 83 -14.44 -2.70 -0.78
CA ARG A 83 -15.25 -1.63 -1.38
C ARG A 83 -16.03 -2.12 -2.59
N SER A 84 -15.38 -2.89 -3.46
CA SER A 84 -16.03 -3.46 -4.64
C SER A 84 -17.15 -4.42 -4.28
N TYR A 85 -16.96 -5.22 -3.24
CA TYR A 85 -17.99 -6.10 -2.70
C TYR A 85 -19.16 -5.32 -2.09
N LEU A 86 -18.87 -4.37 -1.20
CA LEU A 86 -19.88 -3.55 -0.53
C LEU A 86 -20.74 -2.75 -1.53
N LYS A 87 -20.14 -2.24 -2.60
CA LYS A 87 -20.89 -1.55 -3.66
C LYS A 87 -21.92 -2.43 -4.37
N LYS A 88 -21.71 -3.74 -4.42
CA LYS A 88 -22.68 -4.68 -5.00
C LYS A 88 -23.88 -4.89 -4.09
N ILE A 89 -23.67 -4.94 -2.78
CA ILE A 89 -24.73 -5.20 -1.79
C ILE A 89 -25.38 -3.91 -1.27
N LEU A 90 -24.72 -2.77 -1.41
CA LEU A 90 -25.18 -1.44 -1.00
C LEU A 90 -25.05 -0.44 -2.17
N PRO A 91 -25.77 -0.62 -3.28
CA PRO A 91 -25.54 0.14 -4.53
C PRO A 91 -25.79 1.65 -4.37
N ASN A 92 -26.64 2.07 -3.44
CA ASN A 92 -27.02 3.46 -3.21
C ASN A 92 -26.20 4.15 -2.12
N VAL A 93 -25.18 3.49 -1.55
CA VAL A 93 -24.32 4.04 -0.50
C VAL A 93 -23.00 4.49 -1.10
N ASP A 94 -22.57 5.72 -0.80
CA ASP A 94 -21.21 6.16 -1.13
C ASP A 94 -20.22 5.57 -0.14
N ILE A 95 -19.52 4.52 -0.57
CA ILE A 95 -18.58 3.77 0.26
C ILE A 95 -17.18 4.30 0.04
N GLN A 96 -16.60 4.86 1.10
CA GLN A 96 -15.23 5.33 1.10
C GLN A 96 -14.28 4.28 1.70
N ASN A 97 -13.07 4.13 1.12
CA ASN A 97 -12.08 3.17 1.63
C ASN A 97 -11.70 3.43 3.10
N ARG A 98 -11.67 4.69 3.54
CA ARG A 98 -11.43 5.07 4.94
C ARG A 98 -12.47 4.48 5.90
N ASP A 99 -13.74 4.44 5.48
CA ASP A 99 -14.84 3.91 6.30
C ASP A 99 -14.72 2.38 6.47
N ILE A 100 -14.18 1.70 5.46
CA ILE A 100 -13.92 0.25 5.52
C ILE A 100 -12.83 -0.05 6.53
N LEU A 101 -11.71 0.66 6.43
CA LEU A 101 -10.56 0.48 7.34
C LEU A 101 -10.82 0.98 8.77
N SER A 102 -11.85 1.79 8.99
CA SER A 102 -12.30 2.17 10.35
C SER A 102 -13.22 1.12 11.01
N GLY A 103 -13.54 0.03 10.32
CA GLY A 103 -14.44 -1.01 10.82
C GLY A 103 -15.93 -0.67 10.71
N LYS A 104 -16.31 0.42 10.03
CA LYS A 104 -17.74 0.85 9.89
C LYS A 104 -18.65 -0.23 9.31
N TYR A 105 -18.11 -1.12 8.50
CA TYR A 105 -18.86 -2.20 7.85
C TYR A 105 -18.51 -3.59 8.39
N SER A 106 -17.88 -3.69 9.56
CA SER A 106 -17.42 -4.97 10.12
C SER A 106 -18.54 -6.00 10.23
N ASP A 107 -19.75 -5.62 10.66
CA ASP A 107 -20.89 -6.54 10.78
C ASP A 107 -21.31 -7.14 9.44
N LEU A 108 -21.24 -6.36 8.34
CA LEU A 108 -21.54 -6.83 6.99
C LEU A 108 -20.42 -7.68 6.38
N LEU A 109 -19.22 -7.52 6.90
CA LEU A 109 -18.00 -8.14 6.38
C LEU A 109 -17.48 -9.30 7.26
N LYS A 110 -18.10 -9.59 8.41
CA LYS A 110 -17.60 -10.58 9.39
C LYS A 110 -17.34 -11.97 8.82
N GLU A 111 -18.13 -12.39 7.83
CA GLU A 111 -17.95 -13.68 7.14
C GLU A 111 -17.01 -13.58 5.92
N PHE A 112 -16.54 -12.36 5.61
CA PHE A 112 -15.62 -12.18 4.49
C PHE A 112 -14.23 -12.64 4.86
N THR A 113 -13.60 -13.36 3.95
CA THR A 113 -12.25 -13.86 4.13
C THR A 113 -11.40 -13.48 2.92
N VAL A 114 -10.24 -12.90 3.17
CA VAL A 114 -9.21 -12.71 2.16
C VAL A 114 -8.14 -13.77 2.28
N ALA A 115 -7.55 -14.17 1.15
CA ALA A 115 -6.46 -15.12 1.14
C ALA A 115 -5.30 -14.61 0.26
N THR A 116 -4.08 -14.93 0.65
CA THR A 116 -2.88 -14.64 -0.14
C THR A 116 -1.84 -15.73 0.05
N ALA A 117 -1.02 -15.97 -0.98
CA ALA A 117 0.11 -16.88 -0.93
C ALA A 117 1.41 -16.07 -0.85
N THR A 118 2.14 -16.17 0.28
CA THR A 118 3.35 -15.40 0.52
C THR A 118 4.02 -15.81 1.83
N ASP A 119 5.33 -15.68 1.89
CA ASP A 119 6.17 -16.04 3.04
C ASP A 119 6.67 -14.84 3.87
N GLY A 120 6.18 -13.61 3.62
CA GLY A 120 6.81 -12.45 4.27
C GLY A 120 5.94 -11.20 4.38
N ASN A 121 6.57 -10.06 4.12
CA ASN A 121 5.99 -8.73 4.36
C ASN A 121 4.70 -8.46 3.59
N HIS A 122 4.48 -9.12 2.45
CA HIS A 122 3.22 -8.99 1.72
C HIS A 122 2.06 -9.62 2.50
N GLY A 123 2.23 -10.86 2.99
CA GLY A 123 1.23 -11.50 3.84
C GLY A 123 0.94 -10.72 5.11
N ARG A 124 1.99 -10.23 5.79
CA ARG A 124 1.83 -9.35 6.96
C ARG A 124 0.99 -8.11 6.64
N SER A 125 1.18 -7.49 5.49
CA SER A 125 0.42 -6.30 5.10
C SER A 125 -1.04 -6.61 4.76
N VAL A 126 -1.33 -7.74 4.12
CA VAL A 126 -2.71 -8.20 3.84
C VAL A 126 -3.41 -8.56 5.15
N ALA A 127 -2.76 -9.30 6.04
CA ALA A 127 -3.30 -9.66 7.36
C ALA A 127 -3.59 -8.41 8.20
N TRP A 128 -2.68 -7.45 8.23
CA TRP A 128 -2.91 -6.17 8.91
C TRP A 128 -4.11 -5.41 8.32
N GLY A 129 -4.21 -5.34 6.99
CA GLY A 129 -5.36 -4.72 6.32
C GLY A 129 -6.68 -5.42 6.65
N ALA A 130 -6.69 -6.75 6.67
CA ALA A 130 -7.84 -7.54 7.07
C ALA A 130 -8.24 -7.28 8.53
N GLN A 131 -7.26 -7.22 9.44
CA GLN A 131 -7.48 -6.89 10.85
C GLN A 131 -8.12 -5.51 11.03
N GLN A 132 -7.62 -4.49 10.29
CA GLN A 132 -8.21 -3.14 10.34
C GLN A 132 -9.68 -3.13 9.88
N CYS A 133 -10.05 -4.03 8.98
CA CYS A 133 -11.41 -4.15 8.46
C CYS A 133 -12.31 -5.10 9.28
N GLY A 134 -11.77 -5.80 10.29
CA GLY A 134 -12.49 -6.77 11.10
C GLY A 134 -12.88 -8.03 10.33
N ILE A 135 -12.07 -8.48 9.36
CA ILE A 135 -12.32 -9.66 8.54
C ILE A 135 -11.26 -10.75 8.71
N ASN A 136 -11.58 -11.97 8.29
CA ASN A 136 -10.66 -13.09 8.30
C ASN A 136 -9.60 -13.00 7.21
N CYS A 137 -8.40 -13.56 7.49
CA CYS A 137 -7.31 -13.67 6.52
C CYS A 137 -6.64 -15.03 6.62
N PHE A 138 -6.45 -15.70 5.48
CA PHE A 138 -5.61 -16.88 5.36
C PHE A 138 -4.35 -16.56 4.57
N ILE A 139 -3.20 -17.01 5.11
CA ILE A 139 -1.90 -16.88 4.45
C ILE A 139 -1.39 -18.28 4.18
N TYR A 140 -1.19 -18.60 2.90
CA TYR A 140 -0.57 -19.84 2.44
C TYR A 140 0.93 -19.59 2.26
N MET A 141 1.76 -20.39 2.92
CA MET A 141 3.24 -20.35 2.85
C MET A 141 3.78 -21.64 2.25
#